data_a88a3df61095ec75582368f93fa7e21b
#
_entry.id   a88a3df61095ec75582368f93fa7e21b
#
_cell.length_a   1.000
_cell.length_b   1.000
_cell.length_c   1.000
_cell.angle_alpha   90.00
_cell.angle_beta   90.00
_cell.angle_gamma   90.00
#
_symmetry.space_group_name_H-M   'P 1'
#
loop_
_entity.id
_entity.type
_entity.pdbx_description
1 polymer ?
#
loop_
_entity_poly.entity_id
_entity_poly.type
_entity_poly.pdbx_seq_one_letter_code
_entity_poly.pdbx_strand_id
1 'polypeptide(L)' 'MIDTRGLSCPIPVVMVQKAVKNGAPSKLEVLSDAKVAVKNITRYTGTQGYQVAVDTVGEDFKLTLTK' A
#
# COMPACT_ATOMS: atom_id res chain seq x y z
N MET A 1 4.75 3.58 8.77
CA MET A 1 4.60 2.34 7.96
C MET A 1 3.27 1.68 8.29
N ILE A 2 2.59 1.22 7.26
CA ILE A 2 1.32 0.50 7.43
C ILE A 2 1.59 -0.99 7.26
N ASP A 3 1.29 -1.78 8.27
CA ASP A 3 1.45 -3.24 8.21
C ASP A 3 0.09 -3.87 7.95
N THR A 4 -0.07 -4.43 6.75
CA THR A 4 -1.33 -5.07 6.35
C THR A 4 -1.20 -6.59 6.28
N ARG A 5 -0.12 -7.16 6.80
CA ARG A 5 0.09 -8.60 6.76
C ARG A 5 -0.96 -9.31 7.61
N GLY A 6 -1.44 -10.43 7.11
CA GLY A 6 -2.48 -11.19 7.78
C GLY A 6 -3.89 -10.65 7.65
N LEU A 7 -4.08 -9.55 6.90
CA LEU A 7 -5.39 -8.95 6.70
C LEU A 7 -5.97 -9.39 5.36
N SER A 8 -7.28 -9.62 5.36
CA SER A 8 -7.99 -10.01 4.13
C SER A 8 -8.31 -8.79 3.28
N CYS A 9 -8.32 -8.96 1.96
CA CYS A 9 -8.82 -7.95 1.06
C CYS A 9 -10.32 -7.73 1.33
N PRO A 10 -10.85 -6.48 1.38
CA PRO A 10 -10.20 -5.24 0.93
C PRO A 10 -9.56 -4.40 2.06
N ILE A 11 -9.32 -4.98 3.23
CA ILE A 11 -8.84 -4.22 4.39
C ILE A 11 -7.51 -3.51 4.13
N PRO A 12 -6.50 -4.13 3.49
CA PRO A 12 -5.26 -3.43 3.20
C PRO A 12 -5.47 -2.15 2.38
N VAL A 13 -6.32 -2.21 1.36
CA VAL A 13 -6.63 -1.05 0.52
C VAL A 13 -7.31 0.04 1.34
N VAL A 14 -8.24 -0.35 2.21
CA VAL A 14 -8.95 0.61 3.06
C VAL A 14 -7.99 1.31 4.00
N MET A 15 -7.04 0.61 4.57
CA MET A 15 -6.04 1.21 5.45
C MET A 15 -5.19 2.24 4.70
N VAL A 16 -4.79 1.93 3.48
CA VAL A 16 -4.05 2.87 2.64
C VAL A 16 -4.91 4.07 2.27
N GLN A 17 -6.17 3.84 1.93
CA GLN A 17 -7.10 4.94 1.64
C GLN A 17 -7.22 5.90 2.81
N LYS A 18 -7.35 5.37 4.03
CA LYS A 18 -7.43 6.21 5.24
C LYS A 18 -6.16 7.03 5.42
N ALA A 19 -5.00 6.42 5.23
CA ALA A 19 -3.72 7.13 5.37
C ALA A 19 -3.60 8.25 4.33
N VAL A 20 -4.03 8.01 3.10
CA VAL A 20 -3.99 9.01 2.04
C VAL A 20 -4.96 10.15 2.34
N LYS A 21 -6.15 9.85 2.84
CA LYS A 21 -7.15 10.87 3.18
C LYS A 21 -6.76 11.69 4.40
N ASN A 22 -5.97 11.11 5.29
CA ASN A 22 -5.55 11.74 6.55
C ASN A 22 -4.27 12.56 6.40
N GLY A 23 -4.15 13.34 5.35
CA GLY A 23 -3.02 14.24 5.18
C GLY A 23 -2.17 13.98 3.95
N ALA A 24 -2.53 13.01 3.15
CA ALA A 24 -1.86 12.70 1.88
C ALA A 24 -0.32 12.80 1.99
N PRO A 25 0.33 11.95 2.80
CA PRO A 25 1.77 12.06 3.01
C PRO A 25 2.52 11.90 1.69
N SER A 26 3.64 12.61 1.55
CA SER A 26 4.46 12.54 0.34
C SER A 26 5.20 11.21 0.22
N LYS A 27 5.38 10.50 1.33
CA LYS A 27 5.99 9.19 1.34
C LYS A 27 5.23 8.28 2.30
N LEU A 28 4.89 7.10 1.82
CA LEU A 28 4.16 6.11 2.60
C LEU A 28 4.73 4.73 2.33
N GLU A 29 4.94 3.93 3.38
CA GLU A 29 5.40 2.57 3.23
C GLU A 29 4.32 1.61 3.70
N VAL A 30 4.09 0.55 2.92
CA VAL A 30 3.06 -0.44 3.22
C VAL A 30 3.67 -1.83 3.13
N LEU A 31 3.38 -2.66 4.12
CA LEU A 31 3.73 -4.08 4.08
C LEU A 31 2.50 -4.91 3.79
N SER A 32 2.62 -5.88 2.90
CA SER A 32 1.53 -6.79 2.55
C SER A 32 2.09 -8.19 2.33
N ASP A 33 1.30 -9.20 2.64
CA ASP A 33 1.64 -10.59 2.36
C ASP A 33 0.80 -11.18 1.22
N ALA A 34 -0.04 -10.37 0.59
CA ALA A 34 -0.94 -10.82 -0.46
C ALA A 34 -0.71 -10.05 -1.74
N LYS A 35 -0.46 -10.78 -2.83
CA LYS A 35 -0.25 -10.20 -4.15
C LYS A 35 -1.45 -9.40 -4.62
N VAL A 36 -2.65 -9.87 -4.32
CA VAL A 36 -3.89 -9.20 -4.70
C VAL A 36 -3.98 -7.83 -4.02
N ALA A 37 -3.60 -7.77 -2.74
CA ALA A 37 -3.57 -6.50 -2.02
C ALA A 37 -2.58 -5.52 -2.63
N VAL A 38 -1.40 -6.01 -3.03
CA VAL A 38 -0.39 -5.19 -3.70
C VAL A 38 -0.97 -4.57 -4.97
N LYS A 39 -1.64 -5.36 -5.79
CA LYS A 39 -2.27 -4.86 -7.02
C LYS A 39 -3.31 -3.80 -6.74
N ASN A 40 -4.18 -4.04 -5.76
CA ASN A 40 -5.26 -3.12 -5.42
C ASN A 40 -4.72 -1.80 -4.86
N ILE A 41 -3.72 -1.88 -3.99
CA ILE A 41 -3.09 -0.69 -3.42
C ILE A 41 -2.40 0.11 -4.52
N THR A 42 -1.68 -0.56 -5.41
CA THR A 42 -1.00 0.11 -6.52
C THR A 42 -2.00 0.83 -7.41
N ARG A 43 -3.11 0.19 -7.73
CA ARG A 43 -4.15 0.79 -8.56
C ARG A 43 -4.73 2.03 -7.88
N TYR A 44 -5.09 1.91 -6.60
CA TYR A 44 -5.70 3.04 -5.89
C TYR A 44 -4.73 4.22 -5.77
N THR A 45 -3.50 3.96 -5.33
CA THR A 45 -2.52 5.03 -5.11
C THR A 45 -2.08 5.66 -6.41
N GLY A 46 -2.07 4.91 -7.49
CA GLY A 46 -1.81 5.46 -8.82
C GLY A 46 -2.83 6.52 -9.21
N THR A 47 -4.11 6.33 -8.86
CA THR A 47 -5.14 7.33 -9.13
C THR A 47 -5.00 8.57 -8.25
N GLN A 48 -4.27 8.47 -7.15
CA GLN A 48 -4.04 9.59 -6.23
C GLN A 48 -2.73 10.33 -6.53
N GLY A 49 -2.05 9.96 -7.59
CA GLY A 49 -0.83 10.64 -8.02
C GLY A 49 0.44 10.11 -7.35
N TYR A 50 0.39 8.95 -6.71
CA TYR A 50 1.57 8.34 -6.12
C TYR A 50 2.34 7.51 -7.13
N GLN A 51 3.66 7.49 -6.98
CA GLN A 51 4.50 6.50 -7.64
C GLN A 51 4.71 5.34 -6.68
N VAL A 52 4.59 4.13 -7.20
CA VAL A 52 4.64 2.92 -6.38
C VAL A 52 5.86 2.10 -6.76
N ALA A 53 6.67 1.80 -5.77
CA ALA A 53 7.78 0.86 -5.90
C ALA A 53 7.48 -0.35 -5.02
N VAL A 54 7.57 -1.54 -5.60
CA VAL A 54 7.28 -2.78 -4.88
C VAL A 54 8.57 -3.58 -4.74
N ASP A 55 8.93 -3.88 -3.49
CA ASP A 55 10.07 -4.73 -3.18
C ASP A 55 9.58 -6.00 -2.51
N THR A 56 10.23 -7.13 -2.84
CA THR A 56 9.96 -8.39 -2.20
C THR A 56 10.86 -8.54 -0.98
N VAL A 57 10.28 -8.79 0.18
CA VAL A 57 11.01 -8.98 1.44
C VAL A 57 10.61 -10.36 1.99
N GLY A 58 11.44 -11.37 1.70
CA GLY A 58 11.09 -12.75 2.04
C GLY A 58 9.84 -13.18 1.29
N GLU A 59 8.79 -13.53 2.01
CA GLU A 59 7.49 -13.89 1.43
C GLU A 59 6.54 -12.70 1.38
N ASP A 60 6.96 -11.55 1.89
CA ASP A 60 6.13 -10.36 1.96
C ASP A 60 6.50 -9.36 0.86
N PHE A 61 5.65 -8.35 0.70
CA PHE A 61 5.86 -7.28 -0.26
C PHE A 61 5.89 -5.95 0.47
N LYS A 62 6.88 -5.14 0.15
CA LYS A 62 6.96 -3.78 0.68
C LYS A 62 6.68 -2.80 -0.44
N LEU A 63 5.65 -1.98 -0.26
CA LEU A 63 5.29 -0.95 -1.21
C LEU A 63 5.78 0.39 -0.69
N THR A 64 6.57 1.09 -1.50
CA THR A 64 6.98 2.46 -1.20
C THR A 64 6.22 3.38 -2.12
N LEU A 65 5.40 4.22 -1.52
CA LEU A 65 4.55 5.18 -2.23
C LEU A 65 5.16 6.56 -2.08
N THR A 66 5.45 7.20 -3.19
CA THR A 66 6.01 8.56 -3.19
C THR A 66 5.16 9.46 -4.08
N LYS A 67 5.06 10.70 -3.67
CA LYS A 67 4.24 11.67 -4.38
C LYS A 67 5.09 12.82 -4.93
#